data_2fdbc46c97814e98db478926cca284f4
#
_entry.id   2fdbc46c97814e98db478926cca284f4
#
_cell.length_a   1.000
_cell.length_b   1.000
_cell.length_c   1.000
_cell.angle_alpha   90.00
_cell.angle_beta   90.00
_cell.angle_gamma   90.00
#
_symmetry.space_group_name_H-M   'P 1'
#
loop_
_entity.id
_entity.type
_entity.pdbx_description
1 polymer ?
#
loop_
_entity_poly.entity_id
_entity_poly.type
_entity_poly.pdbx_seq_one_letter_code
_entity_poly.pdbx_strand_id
1 'polypeptide(L)'
;MAGRIKDEDIQLVRERTRIDEVIEQYVTLKNAGGGSRKGLCPFHDEKSPSFNVRPSVGSYHCFGCGAGGDVFRFVMEIEGLSFVETVERLAAKAGITLRYEDGGHTGPRRDPNQRPRLLAAHREAGEFYAAALQSSKDAEVGRQFVKDRGFDQAAAERFGMGFAPRGGEALVAHLKSKGFTDEELTIGGLAASGSRGLYDRFRGRLLWPIREMTGEIIGFGARRMFDDDRVEAKYLNTSETPIYKKSQVLYGLDLARRSISSSGQAVIVEGYTDVMACHEAGVTTAVATCGTAFGEDHARVMRRLMLDDQAFHGEVIFTFDGDEAGQRAALKTFSGDQQFVAQTYVAVEARGMDPCDLRLAEGDAAVRELVASRIPLYRFVLDNMLSKYDLDRGDQRVDAVREAVSLASAIRDKSKVDELLREIAGRVGSDIEQVRAEHRRRATTKPAAATQATAEAPVAQPPSQVVSFGAPQFADEREALKAIVQYPHLAREHADELDDNDFTHFVSKYLWKHIQGMTWPTGPDTNWLPRLAESVHDDDAKRVLSVAAVEPMRARESNTAAVVASVILRLQMLTCGRRITEVKSKLQRTNPIEQAESYNRMFGELIALEQQFRTLRDRSLGGDVPS
;
A
#
# COMPACT_ATOMS: atom_id res chain seq x y z
N MET A 1 -34.26 -8.05 3.85
CA MET A 1 -33.92 -6.60 3.74
C MET A 1 -33.13 -6.28 4.97
N ALA A 2 -31.83 -6.01 4.83
CA ALA A 2 -31.03 -5.59 5.98
C ALA A 2 -31.43 -4.14 6.29
N GLY A 3 -31.93 -3.85 7.49
CA GLY A 3 -32.19 -2.52 8.00
C GLY A 3 -30.88 -1.71 8.15
N ARG A 4 -30.98 -0.42 8.48
CA ARG A 4 -29.82 0.40 8.86
C ARG A 4 -29.22 -0.18 10.14
N ILE A 5 -27.90 -0.38 10.18
CA ILE A 5 -27.21 -0.78 11.40
C ILE A 5 -27.35 0.35 12.44
N LYS A 6 -27.64 0.01 13.68
CA LYS A 6 -27.75 1.00 14.76
C LYS A 6 -26.44 1.74 14.97
N ASP A 7 -26.49 3.05 15.10
CA ASP A 7 -25.31 3.91 15.24
C ASP A 7 -24.46 3.52 16.48
N GLU A 8 -25.11 3.05 17.55
CA GLU A 8 -24.43 2.53 18.76
C GLU A 8 -23.53 1.32 18.45
N ASP A 9 -24.00 0.40 17.59
CA ASP A 9 -23.23 -0.79 17.21
C ASP A 9 -22.07 -0.44 16.29
N ILE A 10 -22.28 0.56 15.40
CA ILE A 10 -21.20 1.10 14.55
C ILE A 10 -20.11 1.72 15.42
N GLN A 11 -20.48 2.50 16.43
CA GLN A 11 -19.53 3.08 17.38
C GLN A 11 -18.77 2.00 18.17
N LEU A 12 -19.48 0.98 18.66
CA LEU A 12 -18.88 -0.12 19.37
C LEU A 12 -17.85 -0.90 18.52
N VAL A 13 -18.16 -1.10 17.22
CA VAL A 13 -17.23 -1.72 16.27
C VAL A 13 -15.99 -0.83 16.08
N ARG A 14 -16.17 0.49 15.93
CA ARG A 14 -15.07 1.46 15.80
C ARG A 14 -14.15 1.43 17.02
N GLU A 15 -14.71 1.46 18.23
CA GLU A 15 -13.95 1.47 19.49
C GLU A 15 -13.16 0.17 19.73
N ARG A 16 -13.75 -0.97 19.36
CA ARG A 16 -13.11 -2.29 19.57
C ARG A 16 -12.17 -2.69 18.45
N THR A 17 -12.18 -1.97 17.33
CA THR A 17 -11.33 -2.29 16.18
C THR A 17 -10.10 -1.37 16.17
N ARG A 18 -8.95 -1.90 16.51
CA ARG A 18 -7.69 -1.16 16.44
C ARG A 18 -7.26 -0.99 14.99
N ILE A 19 -7.17 0.26 14.55
CA ILE A 19 -6.84 0.60 13.16
C ILE A 19 -5.47 0.08 12.74
N ASP A 20 -4.47 0.14 13.61
CA ASP A 20 -3.11 -0.36 13.34
C ASP A 20 -3.10 -1.88 13.12
N GLU A 21 -3.83 -2.65 13.91
CA GLU A 21 -3.92 -4.11 13.75
C GLU A 21 -4.63 -4.51 12.45
N VAL A 22 -5.61 -3.71 12.01
CA VAL A 22 -6.27 -3.94 10.73
C VAL A 22 -5.34 -3.60 9.58
N ILE A 23 -4.68 -2.45 9.62
CA ILE A 23 -3.79 -1.98 8.56
C ILE A 23 -2.54 -2.87 8.43
N GLU A 24 -2.00 -3.39 9.52
CA GLU A 24 -0.84 -4.31 9.52
C GLU A 24 -1.09 -5.63 8.77
N GLN A 25 -2.34 -5.95 8.44
CA GLN A 25 -2.66 -7.10 7.59
C GLN A 25 -2.34 -6.83 6.11
N TYR A 26 -2.26 -5.57 5.70
CA TYR A 26 -2.05 -5.14 4.31
C TYR A 26 -0.74 -4.40 4.10
N VAL A 27 -0.24 -3.72 5.14
CA VAL A 27 0.93 -2.83 5.06
C VAL A 27 1.79 -3.05 6.29
N THR A 28 3.09 -3.17 6.12
CA THR A 28 4.03 -3.16 7.25
C THR A 28 4.14 -1.75 7.82
N LEU A 29 3.91 -1.62 9.13
CA LEU A 29 3.99 -0.34 9.83
C LEU A 29 5.22 -0.31 10.75
N LYS A 30 6.03 0.77 10.66
CA LYS A 30 7.13 1.06 11.58
C LYS A 30 6.75 2.17 12.55
N ASN A 31 7.32 2.15 13.75
CA ASN A 31 7.13 3.22 14.72
C ASN A 31 7.77 4.51 14.21
N ALA A 32 6.99 5.60 14.15
CA ALA A 32 7.44 6.91 13.68
C ALA A 32 7.60 7.96 14.82
N GLY A 33 7.45 7.53 16.08
CA GLY A 33 7.49 8.41 17.25
C GLY A 33 6.13 9.05 17.56
N GLY A 34 5.97 9.58 18.79
CA GLY A 34 4.74 10.27 19.21
C GLY A 34 3.46 9.42 19.10
N GLY A 35 3.54 8.08 19.23
CA GLY A 35 2.41 7.18 19.09
C GLY A 35 1.92 6.97 17.64
N SER A 36 2.66 7.49 16.66
CA SER A 36 2.35 7.31 15.23
C SER A 36 3.13 6.14 14.65
N ARG A 37 2.52 5.48 13.65
CA ARG A 37 3.14 4.44 12.83
C ARG A 37 3.16 4.86 11.37
N LYS A 38 4.14 4.42 10.60
CA LYS A 38 4.37 4.83 9.23
C LYS A 38 4.66 3.63 8.33
N GLY A 39 4.11 3.64 7.10
CA GLY A 39 4.33 2.62 6.09
C GLY A 39 4.21 3.17 4.67
N LEU A 40 4.36 2.30 3.67
CA LEU A 40 4.05 2.62 2.27
C LEU A 40 2.53 2.58 2.05
N CYS A 41 2.02 3.51 1.28
CA CYS A 41 0.59 3.64 1.04
C CYS A 41 0.02 2.48 0.21
N PRO A 42 -1.10 1.86 0.63
CA PRO A 42 -1.73 0.82 -0.17
C PRO A 42 -2.57 1.36 -1.33
N PHE A 43 -2.83 2.67 -1.39
CA PHE A 43 -3.75 3.28 -2.36
C PHE A 43 -3.05 3.95 -3.54
N HIS A 44 -1.74 4.23 -3.46
CA HIS A 44 -0.96 4.75 -4.57
C HIS A 44 0.44 4.18 -4.56
N ASP A 45 1.15 4.31 -5.67
CA ASP A 45 2.51 3.86 -5.82
C ASP A 45 3.49 4.91 -5.29
N GLU A 46 4.31 4.52 -4.30
CA GLU A 46 5.31 5.40 -3.69
C GLU A 46 6.57 4.62 -3.28
N LYS A 47 7.69 5.34 -3.21
CA LYS A 47 8.99 4.76 -2.82
C LYS A 47 9.45 5.17 -1.43
N SER A 48 8.87 6.22 -0.88
CA SER A 48 9.15 6.68 0.48
C SER A 48 7.87 6.63 1.30
N PRO A 49 7.91 6.10 2.54
CA PRO A 49 6.73 5.99 3.36
C PRO A 49 6.08 7.34 3.59
N SER A 50 4.85 7.51 3.10
CA SER A 50 4.03 8.70 3.35
C SER A 50 2.70 8.36 4.05
N PHE A 51 2.42 7.07 4.25
CA PHE A 51 1.21 6.58 4.89
C PHE A 51 1.39 6.53 6.41
N ASN A 52 0.69 7.42 7.12
CA ASN A 52 0.78 7.54 8.57
C ASN A 52 -0.50 7.02 9.22
N VAL A 53 -0.34 6.30 10.33
CA VAL A 53 -1.42 5.75 11.15
C VAL A 53 -1.23 6.23 12.58
N ARG A 54 -2.30 6.74 13.19
CA ARG A 54 -2.29 7.14 14.60
C ARG A 54 -3.32 6.32 15.37
N PRO A 55 -2.89 5.22 16.03
CA PRO A 55 -3.78 4.31 16.73
C PRO A 55 -4.62 4.97 17.82
N SER A 56 -4.03 5.93 18.57
CA SER A 56 -4.71 6.66 19.64
C SER A 56 -5.88 7.53 19.17
N VAL A 57 -5.92 7.89 17.89
CA VAL A 57 -6.98 8.71 17.26
C VAL A 57 -7.86 7.85 16.35
N GLY A 58 -7.47 6.60 16.08
CA GLY A 58 -8.20 5.71 15.17
C GLY A 58 -8.20 6.15 13.71
N SER A 59 -7.18 6.89 13.26
CA SER A 59 -7.14 7.49 11.93
C SER A 59 -5.85 7.20 11.19
N TYR A 60 -5.93 7.21 9.85
CA TYR A 60 -4.78 7.18 8.95
C TYR A 60 -4.81 8.35 7.98
N HIS A 61 -3.65 8.73 7.47
CA HIS A 61 -3.52 9.69 6.37
C HIS A 61 -2.26 9.41 5.55
N CYS A 62 -2.40 9.47 4.22
CA CYS A 62 -1.30 9.38 3.28
C CYS A 62 -0.92 10.77 2.77
N PHE A 63 0.30 11.22 3.04
CA PHE A 63 0.80 12.51 2.58
C PHE A 63 1.18 12.53 1.09
N GLY A 64 1.22 11.37 0.43
CA GLY A 64 1.50 11.25 -1.00
C GLY A 64 0.25 11.44 -1.86
N CYS A 65 -0.84 10.73 -1.56
CA CYS A 65 -2.05 10.76 -2.38
C CYS A 65 -3.26 11.42 -1.71
N GLY A 66 -3.14 11.84 -0.44
CA GLY A 66 -4.22 12.47 0.31
C GLY A 66 -5.30 11.49 0.82
N ALA A 67 -5.16 10.18 0.59
CA ALA A 67 -6.09 9.20 1.17
C ALA A 67 -6.02 9.24 2.69
N GLY A 68 -7.18 9.29 3.35
CA GLY A 68 -7.23 9.37 4.81
C GLY A 68 -8.62 9.09 5.35
N GLY A 69 -8.70 8.69 6.62
CA GLY A 69 -9.94 8.36 7.28
C GLY A 69 -9.76 7.47 8.51
N ASP A 70 -10.85 6.83 8.91
CA ASP A 70 -10.88 5.85 10.00
C ASP A 70 -10.70 4.41 9.48
N VAL A 71 -10.83 3.44 10.37
CA VAL A 71 -10.72 2.01 10.04
C VAL A 71 -11.76 1.55 9.02
N PHE A 72 -12.97 2.10 9.05
CA PHE A 72 -14.02 1.76 8.08
C PHE A 72 -13.62 2.24 6.69
N ARG A 73 -13.21 3.50 6.59
CA ARG A 73 -12.76 4.08 5.31
C ARG A 73 -11.60 3.30 4.71
N PHE A 74 -10.63 2.91 5.54
CA PHE A 74 -9.50 2.10 5.10
C PHE A 74 -9.95 0.76 4.50
N VAL A 75 -10.80 0.01 5.20
CA VAL A 75 -11.27 -1.31 4.74
C VAL A 75 -12.17 -1.18 3.51
N MET A 76 -13.03 -0.15 3.46
CA MET A 76 -13.84 0.14 2.27
C MET A 76 -12.97 0.33 1.02
N GLU A 77 -11.91 1.12 1.13
CA GLU A 77 -11.06 1.46 -0.01
C GLU A 77 -10.13 0.31 -0.42
N ILE A 78 -9.55 -0.41 0.55
CA ILE A 78 -8.60 -1.48 0.25
C ILE A 78 -9.27 -2.76 -0.29
N GLU A 79 -10.49 -3.04 0.15
CA GLU A 79 -11.23 -4.25 -0.23
C GLU A 79 -12.39 -3.99 -1.20
N GLY A 80 -12.69 -2.72 -1.49
CA GLY A 80 -13.80 -2.33 -2.36
C GLY A 80 -15.17 -2.63 -1.76
N LEU A 81 -15.30 -2.60 -0.42
CA LEU A 81 -16.54 -2.87 0.31
C LEU A 81 -17.40 -1.62 0.46
N SER A 82 -18.72 -1.81 0.58
CA SER A 82 -19.62 -0.77 1.07
C SER A 82 -19.41 -0.52 2.57
N PHE A 83 -19.94 0.59 3.08
CA PHE A 83 -19.87 0.89 4.51
C PHE A 83 -20.53 -0.21 5.38
N VAL A 84 -21.70 -0.70 4.97
CA VAL A 84 -22.43 -1.74 5.71
C VAL A 84 -21.62 -3.04 5.76
N GLU A 85 -21.10 -3.50 4.63
CA GLU A 85 -20.25 -4.71 4.55
C GLU A 85 -19.00 -4.58 5.40
N THR A 86 -18.41 -3.39 5.43
CA THR A 86 -17.22 -3.11 6.24
C THR A 86 -17.53 -3.21 7.73
N VAL A 87 -18.67 -2.61 8.16
CA VAL A 87 -19.10 -2.69 9.57
C VAL A 87 -19.41 -4.14 9.96
N GLU A 88 -20.11 -4.88 9.11
CA GLU A 88 -20.43 -6.31 9.36
C GLU A 88 -19.18 -7.17 9.48
N ARG A 89 -18.20 -6.96 8.58
CA ARG A 89 -16.91 -7.68 8.59
C ARG A 89 -16.11 -7.40 9.86
N LEU A 90 -15.98 -6.12 10.22
CA LEU A 90 -15.22 -5.73 11.41
C LEU A 90 -15.96 -6.14 12.70
N ALA A 91 -17.29 -6.10 12.72
CA ALA A 91 -18.11 -6.60 13.83
C ALA A 91 -17.92 -8.10 14.04
N ALA A 92 -17.96 -8.90 12.97
CA ALA A 92 -17.70 -10.33 13.03
C ALA A 92 -16.31 -10.64 13.61
N LYS A 93 -15.29 -9.88 13.19
CA LYS A 93 -13.92 -10.03 13.68
C LYS A 93 -13.77 -9.61 15.15
N ALA A 94 -14.53 -8.59 15.58
CA ALA A 94 -14.54 -8.11 16.96
C ALA A 94 -15.49 -8.90 17.89
N GLY A 95 -16.23 -9.89 17.36
CA GLY A 95 -17.22 -10.66 18.12
C GLY A 95 -18.45 -9.85 18.52
N ILE A 96 -18.85 -8.84 17.73
CA ILE A 96 -19.98 -7.95 18.00
C ILE A 96 -21.17 -8.39 17.16
N THR A 97 -22.32 -8.59 17.81
CA THR A 97 -23.59 -8.85 17.13
C THR A 97 -24.27 -7.53 16.79
N LEU A 98 -24.49 -7.28 15.50
CA LEU A 98 -25.09 -6.05 15.01
C LEU A 98 -26.62 -6.08 15.12
N ARG A 99 -27.22 -4.95 15.53
CA ARG A 99 -28.66 -4.73 15.56
C ARG A 99 -29.03 -3.80 14.39
N TYR A 100 -30.17 -4.07 13.76
CA TYR A 100 -30.66 -3.33 12.59
C TYR A 100 -31.95 -2.59 12.93
N GLU A 101 -32.14 -1.38 12.34
CA GLU A 101 -33.38 -0.63 12.42
C GLU A 101 -34.28 -1.00 11.24
N ASP A 102 -35.59 -1.09 11.48
CA ASP A 102 -36.59 -1.32 10.44
C ASP A 102 -36.82 -0.04 9.62
N GLY A 103 -36.29 0.04 8.39
CA GLY A 103 -36.49 1.19 7.53
C GLY A 103 -35.77 1.11 6.18
N GLY A 104 -36.53 1.03 5.09
CA GLY A 104 -36.02 0.80 3.74
C GLY A 104 -35.40 2.03 3.05
N HIS A 105 -34.36 1.77 2.23
CA HIS A 105 -33.88 2.68 1.18
C HIS A 105 -33.67 1.92 -0.13
N THR A 106 -34.20 2.47 -1.23
CA THR A 106 -34.14 1.93 -2.60
C THR A 106 -33.16 2.74 -3.44
N GLY A 107 -32.03 2.11 -3.84
CA GLY A 107 -31.10 2.57 -4.88
C GLY A 107 -30.58 1.36 -5.68
N PRO A 108 -30.04 1.50 -6.91
CA PRO A 108 -29.53 0.34 -7.68
C PRO A 108 -28.33 -0.26 -6.95
N ARG A 109 -28.53 -1.45 -6.42
CA ARG A 109 -27.60 -2.18 -5.55
C ARG A 109 -26.63 -3.03 -6.36
N ARG A 110 -25.32 -2.87 -6.17
CA ARG A 110 -24.42 -4.02 -6.12
C ARG A 110 -24.82 -4.79 -4.85
N ASP A 111 -24.98 -6.09 -4.95
CA ASP A 111 -25.37 -6.94 -3.81
C ASP A 111 -24.28 -6.83 -2.72
N PRO A 112 -24.55 -6.22 -1.55
CA PRO A 112 -23.56 -6.05 -0.50
C PRO A 112 -23.04 -7.38 0.05
N ASN A 113 -23.77 -8.46 -0.09
CA ASN A 113 -23.38 -9.81 0.34
C ASN A 113 -22.54 -10.58 -0.68
N GLN A 114 -22.30 -10.05 -1.89
CA GLN A 114 -21.64 -10.80 -2.96
C GLN A 114 -20.25 -11.28 -2.56
N ARG A 115 -19.35 -10.36 -2.09
CA ARG A 115 -17.98 -10.76 -1.73
C ARG A 115 -17.93 -11.75 -0.56
N PRO A 116 -18.61 -11.54 0.59
CA PRO A 116 -18.66 -12.53 1.67
C PRO A 116 -19.21 -13.88 1.22
N ARG A 117 -20.23 -13.90 0.36
CA ARG A 117 -20.80 -15.13 -0.19
C ARG A 117 -19.82 -15.86 -1.10
N LEU A 118 -19.11 -15.14 -1.98
CA LEU A 118 -18.08 -15.71 -2.85
C LEU A 118 -16.92 -16.30 -2.02
N LEU A 119 -16.43 -15.59 -0.98
CA LEU A 119 -15.41 -16.10 -0.08
C LEU A 119 -15.87 -17.35 0.69
N ALA A 120 -17.11 -17.35 1.18
CA ALA A 120 -17.70 -18.52 1.82
C ALA A 120 -17.79 -19.72 0.87
N ALA A 121 -18.21 -19.52 -0.39
CA ALA A 121 -18.24 -20.56 -1.39
C ALA A 121 -16.84 -21.14 -1.69
N HIS A 122 -15.81 -20.28 -1.75
CA HIS A 122 -14.43 -20.73 -1.98
C HIS A 122 -13.85 -21.49 -0.78
N ARG A 123 -14.19 -21.11 0.45
CA ARG A 123 -13.80 -21.84 1.66
C ARG A 123 -14.41 -23.24 1.67
N GLU A 124 -15.73 -23.35 1.43
CA GLU A 124 -16.43 -24.64 1.34
C GLU A 124 -15.87 -25.50 0.18
N ALA A 125 -15.54 -24.88 -0.96
CA ALA A 125 -14.88 -25.57 -2.06
C ALA A 125 -13.49 -26.08 -1.68
N GLY A 126 -12.71 -25.29 -0.94
CA GLY A 126 -11.38 -25.68 -0.43
C GLY A 126 -11.47 -26.90 0.50
N GLU A 127 -12.41 -26.89 1.45
CA GLU A 127 -12.68 -28.01 2.36
C GLU A 127 -13.11 -29.27 1.59
N PHE A 128 -14.02 -29.10 0.62
CA PHE A 128 -14.47 -30.19 -0.25
C PHE A 128 -13.31 -30.82 -1.04
N TYR A 129 -12.46 -30.01 -1.67
CA TYR A 129 -11.32 -30.51 -2.44
C TYR A 129 -10.24 -31.16 -1.54
N ALA A 130 -9.99 -30.60 -0.35
CA ALA A 130 -9.06 -31.20 0.60
C ALA A 130 -9.54 -32.58 1.08
N ALA A 131 -10.82 -32.69 1.41
CA ALA A 131 -11.43 -33.97 1.77
C ALA A 131 -11.39 -34.99 0.60
N ALA A 132 -11.63 -34.53 -0.63
CA ALA A 132 -11.56 -35.37 -1.82
C ALA A 132 -10.12 -35.85 -2.10
N LEU A 133 -9.09 -35.05 -1.84
CA LEU A 133 -7.67 -35.49 -1.97
C LEU A 133 -7.37 -36.66 -1.05
N GLN A 134 -7.93 -36.68 0.16
CA GLN A 134 -7.68 -37.74 1.14
C GLN A 134 -8.50 -39.03 0.85
N SER A 135 -9.78 -38.87 0.47
CA SER A 135 -10.75 -39.97 0.47
C SER A 135 -11.10 -40.52 -0.92
N SER A 136 -10.97 -39.71 -2.00
CA SER A 136 -11.39 -40.14 -3.34
C SER A 136 -10.41 -41.15 -3.96
N LYS A 137 -10.94 -42.16 -4.64
CA LYS A 137 -10.14 -43.08 -5.47
C LYS A 137 -9.46 -42.36 -6.62
N ASP A 138 -10.16 -41.44 -7.30
CA ASP A 138 -9.59 -40.65 -8.40
C ASP A 138 -8.39 -39.82 -7.95
N ALA A 139 -8.30 -39.47 -6.66
CA ALA A 139 -7.22 -38.69 -6.10
C ALA A 139 -5.90 -39.47 -5.86
N GLU A 140 -5.88 -40.79 -6.08
CA GLU A 140 -4.68 -41.62 -5.90
C GLU A 140 -3.51 -41.11 -6.74
N VAL A 141 -3.76 -40.74 -8.00
CA VAL A 141 -2.75 -40.15 -8.90
C VAL A 141 -2.23 -38.82 -8.33
N GLY A 142 -3.11 -38.00 -7.73
CA GLY A 142 -2.74 -36.75 -7.07
C GLY A 142 -1.90 -36.98 -5.83
N ARG A 143 -2.27 -37.93 -4.96
CA ARG A 143 -1.46 -38.30 -3.78
C ARG A 143 -0.09 -38.84 -4.17
N GLN A 144 -0.04 -39.69 -5.22
CA GLN A 144 1.22 -40.21 -5.72
C GLN A 144 2.12 -39.07 -6.25
N PHE A 145 1.56 -38.13 -7.03
CA PHE A 145 2.28 -36.96 -7.51
C PHE A 145 2.88 -36.14 -6.35
N VAL A 146 2.11 -35.87 -5.27
CA VAL A 146 2.59 -35.14 -4.09
C VAL A 146 3.78 -35.87 -3.46
N LYS A 147 3.67 -37.21 -3.32
CA LYS A 147 4.75 -38.06 -2.79
C LYS A 147 5.99 -38.07 -3.68
N ASP A 148 5.80 -38.20 -5.01
CA ASP A 148 6.90 -38.22 -5.99
C ASP A 148 7.65 -36.88 -6.04
N ARG A 149 6.98 -35.78 -5.65
CA ARG A 149 7.56 -34.45 -5.47
C ARG A 149 8.17 -34.21 -4.08
N GLY A 150 8.29 -35.28 -3.26
CA GLY A 150 8.93 -35.23 -1.96
C GLY A 150 8.15 -34.46 -0.88
N PHE A 151 6.81 -34.35 -1.05
CA PHE A 151 5.95 -33.74 -0.04
C PHE A 151 5.18 -34.80 0.74
N ASP A 152 5.12 -34.62 2.04
CA ASP A 152 4.31 -35.45 2.92
C ASP A 152 2.86 -34.91 3.07
N GLN A 153 2.06 -35.61 3.86
CA GLN A 153 0.70 -35.19 4.14
C GLN A 153 0.64 -33.85 4.90
N ALA A 154 1.57 -33.60 5.81
CA ALA A 154 1.61 -32.36 6.59
C ALA A 154 1.89 -31.15 5.67
N ALA A 155 2.77 -31.30 4.70
CA ALA A 155 3.00 -30.29 3.67
C ALA A 155 1.75 -30.06 2.82
N ALA A 156 1.07 -31.13 2.36
CA ALA A 156 -0.17 -31.01 1.61
C ALA A 156 -1.28 -30.28 2.38
N GLU A 157 -1.41 -30.56 3.68
CA GLU A 157 -2.38 -29.89 4.57
C GLU A 157 -2.00 -28.42 4.83
N ARG A 158 -0.72 -28.12 5.08
CA ARG A 158 -0.23 -26.76 5.31
C ARG A 158 -0.51 -25.84 4.12
N PHE A 159 -0.34 -26.34 2.91
CA PHE A 159 -0.65 -25.61 1.68
C PHE A 159 -2.12 -25.74 1.25
N GLY A 160 -2.92 -26.52 1.98
CA GLY A 160 -4.35 -26.71 1.72
C GLY A 160 -4.65 -27.40 0.41
N MET A 161 -3.77 -28.29 -0.06
CA MET A 161 -3.93 -28.99 -1.34
C MET A 161 -5.23 -29.77 -1.40
N GLY A 162 -5.80 -29.87 -2.58
CA GLY A 162 -7.04 -30.57 -2.80
C GLY A 162 -7.09 -31.31 -4.15
N PHE A 163 -8.15 -32.05 -4.37
CA PHE A 163 -8.36 -32.77 -5.60
C PHE A 163 -9.80 -32.56 -6.12
N ALA A 164 -9.94 -32.19 -7.40
CA ALA A 164 -11.24 -32.10 -8.05
C ALA A 164 -11.63 -33.46 -8.65
N PRO A 165 -12.74 -34.08 -8.20
CA PRO A 165 -13.24 -35.35 -8.76
C PRO A 165 -13.50 -35.27 -10.27
N ARG A 166 -13.40 -36.40 -10.96
CA ARG A 166 -13.57 -36.46 -12.44
C ARG A 166 -14.98 -36.19 -12.92
N GLY A 167 -16.02 -36.48 -12.11
CA GLY A 167 -17.42 -36.46 -12.51
C GLY A 167 -17.97 -35.13 -13.02
N GLY A 168 -17.39 -34.00 -12.52
CA GLY A 168 -17.68 -32.66 -13.02
C GLY A 168 -18.97 -32.03 -12.50
N GLU A 169 -19.65 -32.62 -11.51
CA GLU A 169 -20.88 -32.07 -10.88
C GLU A 169 -20.83 -32.15 -9.35
N ALA A 170 -19.79 -32.76 -8.80
CA ALA A 170 -19.72 -33.07 -7.38
C ALA A 170 -19.57 -31.80 -6.51
N LEU A 171 -18.74 -30.84 -6.91
CA LEU A 171 -18.62 -29.57 -6.21
C LEU A 171 -19.89 -28.74 -6.33
N VAL A 172 -20.46 -28.61 -7.51
CA VAL A 172 -21.71 -27.87 -7.73
C VAL A 172 -22.84 -28.45 -6.87
N ALA A 173 -23.00 -29.78 -6.82
CA ALA A 173 -24.00 -30.43 -5.98
C ALA A 173 -23.74 -30.14 -4.48
N HIS A 174 -22.48 -30.25 -4.04
CA HIS A 174 -22.08 -29.94 -2.65
C HIS A 174 -22.42 -28.49 -2.29
N LEU A 175 -21.99 -27.53 -3.09
CA LEU A 175 -22.19 -26.10 -2.79
C LEU A 175 -23.68 -25.70 -2.85
N LYS A 176 -24.46 -26.26 -3.77
CA LYS A 176 -25.92 -26.09 -3.77
C LYS A 176 -26.60 -26.63 -2.54
N SER A 177 -26.14 -27.76 -2.00
CA SER A 177 -26.64 -28.30 -0.72
C SER A 177 -26.33 -27.39 0.48
N LYS A 178 -25.30 -26.54 0.36
CA LYS A 178 -24.93 -25.51 1.34
C LYS A 178 -25.64 -24.16 1.12
N GLY A 179 -26.55 -24.08 0.13
CA GLY A 179 -27.36 -22.91 -0.15
C GLY A 179 -26.68 -21.84 -0.99
N PHE A 180 -25.67 -22.20 -1.78
CA PHE A 180 -25.08 -21.29 -2.79
C PHE A 180 -25.87 -21.36 -4.10
N THR A 181 -26.05 -20.19 -4.73
CA THR A 181 -26.81 -20.05 -5.99
C THR A 181 -25.93 -20.32 -7.21
N ASP A 182 -26.58 -20.65 -8.34
CA ASP A 182 -25.89 -20.85 -9.62
C ASP A 182 -25.12 -19.62 -10.06
N GLU A 183 -25.64 -18.43 -9.79
CA GLU A 183 -24.99 -17.16 -10.09
C GLU A 183 -23.72 -16.96 -9.25
N GLU A 184 -23.77 -17.20 -7.94
CA GLU A 184 -22.60 -17.12 -7.06
C GLU A 184 -21.49 -18.07 -7.49
N LEU A 185 -21.84 -19.32 -7.86
CA LEU A 185 -20.85 -20.32 -8.31
C LEU A 185 -20.21 -19.95 -9.65
N THR A 186 -20.99 -19.35 -10.56
CA THR A 186 -20.50 -18.91 -11.88
C THR A 186 -19.64 -17.67 -11.77
N ILE A 187 -20.08 -16.63 -11.04
CA ILE A 187 -19.33 -15.39 -10.82
C ILE A 187 -18.05 -15.65 -10.04
N GLY A 188 -18.08 -16.57 -9.05
CA GLY A 188 -16.92 -17.02 -8.30
C GLY A 188 -15.93 -17.86 -9.11
N GLY A 189 -16.28 -18.30 -10.32
CA GLY A 189 -15.41 -19.13 -11.17
C GLY A 189 -15.23 -20.57 -10.65
N LEU A 190 -16.12 -21.04 -9.76
CA LEU A 190 -16.15 -22.42 -9.25
C LEU A 190 -16.89 -23.36 -10.19
N ALA A 191 -17.88 -22.84 -10.91
CA ALA A 191 -18.64 -23.56 -11.91
C ALA A 191 -18.65 -22.82 -13.25
N ALA A 192 -18.99 -23.56 -14.31
CA ALA A 192 -19.25 -23.02 -15.64
C ALA A 192 -20.57 -23.53 -16.17
N SER A 193 -21.24 -22.75 -17.05
CA SER A 193 -22.50 -23.11 -17.67
C SER A 193 -22.28 -23.93 -18.95
N GLY A 194 -23.01 -25.00 -19.09
CA GLY A 194 -23.03 -25.84 -20.27
C GLY A 194 -24.45 -26.11 -20.75
N SER A 195 -24.61 -26.85 -21.85
CA SER A 195 -25.92 -27.19 -22.43
C SER A 195 -26.82 -28.06 -21.53
N ARG A 196 -26.25 -28.72 -20.51
CA ARG A 196 -26.95 -29.57 -19.54
C ARG A 196 -27.10 -28.96 -18.16
N GLY A 197 -26.67 -27.69 -17.97
CA GLY A 197 -26.65 -27.01 -16.70
C GLY A 197 -25.25 -26.65 -16.25
N LEU A 198 -25.09 -26.32 -14.96
CA LEU A 198 -23.79 -26.00 -14.34
C LEU A 198 -22.94 -27.26 -14.18
N TYR A 199 -21.64 -27.09 -14.39
CA TYR A 199 -20.64 -28.12 -14.14
C TYR A 199 -19.42 -27.54 -13.42
N ASP A 200 -18.69 -28.41 -12.70
CA ASP A 200 -17.49 -28.03 -11.97
C ASP A 200 -16.41 -27.49 -12.91
N ARG A 201 -15.85 -26.33 -12.56
CA ARG A 201 -14.78 -25.68 -13.34
C ARG A 201 -13.54 -26.56 -13.44
N PHE A 202 -13.18 -27.23 -12.34
CA PHE A 202 -12.03 -28.12 -12.24
C PHE A 202 -12.51 -29.58 -12.17
N ARG A 203 -11.83 -30.46 -12.90
CA ARG A 203 -12.19 -31.88 -12.97
C ARG A 203 -10.96 -32.74 -13.18
N GLY A 204 -10.78 -33.78 -12.38
CA GLY A 204 -9.63 -34.66 -12.43
C GLY A 204 -8.29 -33.95 -12.27
N ARG A 205 -8.25 -32.90 -11.43
CA ARG A 205 -7.07 -32.07 -11.25
C ARG A 205 -6.65 -32.00 -9.79
N LEU A 206 -5.34 -31.92 -9.55
CA LEU A 206 -4.77 -31.58 -8.26
C LEU A 206 -4.80 -30.06 -8.09
N LEU A 207 -5.23 -29.56 -6.91
CA LEU A 207 -5.46 -28.14 -6.69
C LEU A 207 -4.62 -27.57 -5.57
N TRP A 208 -4.26 -26.30 -5.73
CA TRP A 208 -3.69 -25.41 -4.73
C TRP A 208 -4.64 -24.23 -4.51
N PRO A 209 -5.14 -24.01 -3.28
CA PRO A 209 -5.94 -22.83 -3.00
C PRO A 209 -5.07 -21.58 -3.09
N ILE A 210 -5.52 -20.61 -3.86
CA ILE A 210 -4.89 -19.29 -3.95
C ILE A 210 -5.58 -18.43 -2.90
N ARG A 211 -4.75 -17.84 -2.01
CA ARG A 211 -5.25 -17.07 -0.86
C ARG A 211 -4.86 -15.60 -1.00
N GLU A 212 -5.73 -14.73 -0.52
CA GLU A 212 -5.35 -13.35 -0.29
C GLU A 212 -4.48 -13.23 0.98
N MET A 213 -3.88 -12.05 1.22
CA MET A 213 -2.99 -11.82 2.38
C MET A 213 -3.65 -12.10 3.73
N THR A 214 -4.97 -12.04 3.82
CA THR A 214 -5.73 -12.37 5.04
C THR A 214 -5.90 -13.87 5.28
N GLY A 215 -5.57 -14.70 4.29
CA GLY A 215 -5.68 -16.15 4.32
C GLY A 215 -6.99 -16.71 3.73
N GLU A 216 -7.94 -15.84 3.32
CA GLU A 216 -9.17 -16.28 2.66
C GLU A 216 -8.88 -16.83 1.26
N ILE A 217 -9.53 -17.93 0.89
CA ILE A 217 -9.38 -18.53 -0.45
C ILE A 217 -10.16 -17.69 -1.46
N ILE A 218 -9.48 -17.23 -2.51
CA ILE A 218 -10.02 -16.38 -3.57
C ILE A 218 -10.01 -17.05 -4.94
N GLY A 219 -9.36 -18.20 -5.05
CA GLY A 219 -9.26 -18.98 -6.28
C GLY A 219 -8.47 -20.27 -6.09
N PHE A 220 -8.23 -20.95 -7.17
CA PHE A 220 -7.48 -22.20 -7.20
C PHE A 220 -6.56 -22.26 -8.42
N GLY A 221 -5.36 -22.80 -8.24
CA GLY A 221 -4.52 -23.30 -9.30
C GLY A 221 -4.71 -24.80 -9.41
N ALA A 222 -4.85 -25.33 -10.62
CA ALA A 222 -5.21 -26.72 -10.86
C ALA A 222 -4.29 -27.38 -11.89
N ARG A 223 -3.57 -28.44 -11.50
CA ARG A 223 -2.69 -29.23 -12.36
C ARG A 223 -3.44 -30.39 -12.99
N ARG A 224 -3.29 -30.59 -14.29
CA ARG A 224 -3.82 -31.75 -15.02
C ARG A 224 -3.17 -33.05 -14.50
N MET A 225 -4.01 -34.05 -14.19
CA MET A 225 -3.57 -35.36 -13.70
C MET A 225 -3.88 -36.51 -14.66
N PHE A 226 -4.75 -36.29 -15.67
CA PHE A 226 -5.20 -37.31 -16.61
C PHE A 226 -5.04 -36.82 -18.05
N ASP A 227 -4.68 -37.72 -18.96
CA ASP A 227 -4.47 -37.38 -20.38
C ASP A 227 -5.75 -37.14 -21.14
N ASP A 228 -6.89 -37.67 -20.65
CA ASP A 228 -8.23 -37.46 -21.22
C ASP A 228 -8.91 -36.15 -20.77
N ASP A 229 -8.19 -35.28 -20.05
CA ASP A 229 -8.73 -33.95 -19.72
C ASP A 229 -8.90 -33.13 -21.00
N ARG A 230 -10.11 -32.60 -21.19
CA ARG A 230 -10.48 -31.78 -22.37
C ARG A 230 -9.69 -30.48 -22.47
N VAL A 231 -9.12 -29.98 -21.34
CA VAL A 231 -8.29 -28.80 -21.29
C VAL A 231 -6.82 -29.23 -21.29
N GLU A 232 -6.13 -29.06 -22.40
CA GLU A 232 -4.76 -29.52 -22.61
C GLU A 232 -3.74 -28.82 -21.71
N ALA A 233 -4.06 -27.62 -21.22
CA ALA A 233 -3.17 -26.84 -20.37
C ALA A 233 -2.76 -27.62 -19.11
N LYS A 234 -1.42 -27.76 -18.89
CA LYS A 234 -0.83 -28.41 -17.73
C LYS A 234 -1.34 -27.81 -16.43
N TYR A 235 -1.44 -26.47 -16.37
CA TYR A 235 -2.02 -25.73 -15.26
C TYR A 235 -3.22 -24.90 -15.74
N LEU A 236 -4.28 -24.91 -14.96
CA LEU A 236 -5.49 -24.11 -15.16
C LEU A 236 -5.77 -23.35 -13.86
N ASN A 237 -5.76 -22.02 -13.92
CA ASN A 237 -6.07 -21.18 -12.77
C ASN A 237 -7.52 -20.67 -12.85
N THR A 238 -8.07 -20.26 -11.71
CA THR A 238 -9.34 -19.51 -11.65
C THR A 238 -9.28 -18.34 -12.62
N SER A 239 -10.36 -18.08 -13.33
CA SER A 239 -10.51 -16.90 -14.19
C SER A 239 -10.61 -15.64 -13.34
N GLU A 240 -10.48 -14.45 -13.95
CA GLU A 240 -10.76 -13.19 -13.26
C GLU A 240 -12.17 -13.19 -12.67
N THR A 241 -12.27 -12.84 -11.39
CA THR A 241 -13.54 -12.76 -10.64
C THR A 241 -13.57 -11.47 -9.81
N PRO A 242 -14.70 -11.12 -9.20
CA PRO A 242 -14.75 -9.96 -8.29
C PRO A 242 -13.78 -10.05 -7.10
N ILE A 243 -13.37 -11.28 -6.70
CA ILE A 243 -12.47 -11.51 -5.57
C ILE A 243 -11.05 -11.95 -5.98
N TYR A 244 -10.80 -12.25 -7.26
CA TYR A 244 -9.51 -12.75 -7.75
C TYR A 244 -9.03 -11.99 -8.99
N LYS A 245 -7.87 -11.34 -8.86
CA LYS A 245 -7.19 -10.65 -9.97
C LYS A 245 -5.75 -11.16 -10.08
N LYS A 246 -5.42 -11.84 -11.17
CA LYS A 246 -4.11 -12.48 -11.38
C LYS A 246 -2.93 -11.55 -11.27
N SER A 247 -3.08 -10.29 -11.69
CA SER A 247 -2.02 -9.29 -11.64
C SER A 247 -1.69 -8.81 -10.23
N GLN A 248 -2.55 -9.08 -9.23
CA GLN A 248 -2.43 -8.55 -7.87
C GLN A 248 -2.15 -9.63 -6.83
N VAL A 249 -2.17 -10.89 -7.22
CA VAL A 249 -2.09 -12.03 -6.30
C VAL A 249 -0.81 -12.82 -6.53
N LEU A 250 -0.11 -13.12 -5.43
CA LEU A 250 1.03 -14.01 -5.40
C LEU A 250 0.69 -15.23 -4.53
N TYR A 251 0.86 -16.42 -5.09
CA TYR A 251 0.66 -17.67 -4.36
C TYR A 251 1.67 -17.82 -3.23
N GLY A 252 1.21 -18.25 -2.07
CA GLY A 252 2.04 -18.43 -0.87
C GLY A 252 2.28 -17.13 -0.09
N LEU A 253 1.75 -15.99 -0.53
CA LEU A 253 1.97 -14.71 0.12
C LEU A 253 1.37 -14.64 1.53
N ASP A 254 0.25 -15.29 1.77
CA ASP A 254 -0.38 -15.45 3.09
C ASP A 254 0.57 -16.11 4.10
N LEU A 255 1.35 -17.09 3.67
CA LEU A 255 2.37 -17.78 4.47
C LEU A 255 3.67 -16.97 4.58
N ALA A 256 4.13 -16.37 3.47
CA ALA A 256 5.42 -15.70 3.36
C ALA A 256 5.46 -14.29 3.95
N ARG A 257 4.32 -13.58 4.05
CA ARG A 257 4.27 -12.15 4.34
C ARG A 257 5.03 -11.70 5.59
N ARG A 258 4.97 -12.49 6.68
CA ARG A 258 5.68 -12.17 7.93
C ARG A 258 7.19 -12.30 7.78
N SER A 259 7.62 -13.37 7.10
CA SER A 259 9.04 -13.61 6.81
C SER A 259 9.59 -12.54 5.88
N ILE A 260 8.86 -12.16 4.82
CA ILE A 260 9.23 -11.09 3.89
C ILE A 260 9.36 -9.76 4.63
N SER A 261 8.36 -9.41 5.44
CA SER A 261 8.38 -8.15 6.18
C SER A 261 9.51 -8.07 7.21
N SER A 262 9.84 -9.19 7.87
CA SER A 262 10.88 -9.21 8.90
C SER A 262 12.30 -9.26 8.33
N SER A 263 12.51 -9.99 7.24
CA SER A 263 13.83 -10.14 6.60
C SER A 263 14.13 -9.06 5.57
N GLY A 264 13.09 -8.40 5.02
CA GLY A 264 13.22 -7.52 3.86
C GLY A 264 13.59 -8.27 2.58
N GLN A 265 13.36 -9.58 2.51
CA GLN A 265 13.71 -10.43 1.37
C GLN A 265 12.48 -11.15 0.84
N ALA A 266 12.28 -11.17 -0.48
CA ALA A 266 11.29 -11.97 -1.17
C ALA A 266 11.93 -12.83 -2.25
N VAL A 267 11.55 -14.11 -2.33
CA VAL A 267 11.99 -15.03 -3.37
C VAL A 267 10.81 -15.31 -4.30
N ILE A 268 10.97 -14.98 -5.58
CA ILE A 268 9.94 -15.16 -6.61
C ILE A 268 10.29 -16.40 -7.40
N VAL A 269 9.46 -17.41 -7.31
CA VAL A 269 9.60 -18.69 -8.05
C VAL A 269 8.48 -18.84 -9.11
N GLU A 270 8.57 -19.84 -9.98
CA GLU A 270 7.65 -19.94 -11.12
C GLU A 270 6.33 -20.64 -10.77
N GLY A 271 6.36 -21.67 -9.92
CA GLY A 271 5.22 -22.55 -9.71
C GLY A 271 4.84 -22.83 -8.26
N TYR A 272 3.69 -23.50 -8.10
CA TYR A 272 3.11 -23.89 -6.80
C TYR A 272 4.04 -24.85 -6.05
N THR A 273 4.60 -25.84 -6.75
CA THR A 273 5.51 -26.85 -6.20
C THR A 273 6.83 -26.22 -5.75
N ASP A 274 7.28 -25.17 -6.43
CA ASP A 274 8.54 -24.49 -6.10
C ASP A 274 8.39 -23.67 -4.82
N VAL A 275 7.22 -23.00 -4.64
CA VAL A 275 6.91 -22.34 -3.37
C VAL A 275 6.91 -23.36 -2.25
N MET A 276 6.24 -24.51 -2.44
CA MET A 276 6.22 -25.58 -1.44
C MET A 276 7.62 -26.06 -1.10
N ALA A 277 8.45 -26.35 -2.12
CA ALA A 277 9.82 -26.84 -1.94
C ALA A 277 10.70 -25.82 -1.20
N CYS A 278 10.60 -24.54 -1.56
CA CYS A 278 11.31 -23.46 -0.86
C CYS A 278 10.91 -23.37 0.61
N HIS A 279 9.60 -23.39 0.91
CA HIS A 279 9.13 -23.34 2.30
C HIS A 279 9.56 -24.56 3.11
N GLU A 280 9.49 -25.79 2.54
CA GLU A 280 10.00 -27.00 3.18
C GLU A 280 11.50 -26.93 3.43
N ALA A 281 12.26 -26.34 2.50
CA ALA A 281 13.69 -26.12 2.65
C ALA A 281 14.06 -24.99 3.63
N GLY A 282 13.06 -24.27 4.21
CA GLY A 282 13.27 -23.17 5.15
C GLY A 282 13.37 -21.78 4.49
N VAL A 283 13.20 -21.68 3.17
CA VAL A 283 13.09 -20.40 2.44
C VAL A 283 11.63 -19.93 2.49
N THR A 284 11.21 -19.45 3.66
CA THR A 284 9.81 -19.09 3.95
C THR A 284 9.37 -17.75 3.35
N THR A 285 10.23 -17.11 2.56
CA THR A 285 9.95 -15.86 1.83
C THR A 285 9.55 -16.10 0.37
N ALA A 286 9.43 -17.38 -0.04
CA ALA A 286 9.11 -17.74 -1.41
C ALA A 286 7.63 -17.55 -1.74
N VAL A 287 7.37 -16.97 -2.93
CA VAL A 287 6.05 -16.76 -3.50
C VAL A 287 6.10 -16.98 -5.01
N ALA A 288 4.96 -17.28 -5.66
CA ALA A 288 4.89 -17.43 -7.11
C ALA A 288 3.77 -16.59 -7.73
N THR A 289 3.92 -16.25 -9.01
CA THR A 289 2.85 -15.65 -9.79
C THR A 289 1.83 -16.72 -10.22
N CYS A 290 0.56 -16.33 -10.36
CA CYS A 290 -0.50 -17.26 -10.70
C CYS A 290 -0.70 -17.39 -12.22
N GLY A 291 0.33 -17.84 -12.95
CA GLY A 291 0.28 -18.05 -14.41
C GLY A 291 0.31 -16.76 -15.22
N THR A 292 0.94 -15.72 -14.69
CA THR A 292 1.26 -14.45 -15.37
C THR A 292 2.73 -14.10 -15.10
N ALA A 293 3.32 -13.25 -15.94
CA ALA A 293 4.63 -12.69 -15.61
C ALA A 293 4.53 -11.80 -14.37
N PHE A 294 5.61 -11.70 -13.59
CA PHE A 294 5.72 -10.74 -12.52
C PHE A 294 5.65 -9.31 -13.08
N GLY A 295 4.66 -8.55 -12.67
CA GLY A 295 4.35 -7.21 -13.20
C GLY A 295 4.30 -6.14 -12.13
N GLU A 296 3.91 -4.92 -12.55
CA GLU A 296 3.87 -3.72 -11.71
C GLU A 296 3.01 -3.86 -10.45
N ASP A 297 1.85 -4.51 -10.58
CA ASP A 297 0.96 -4.73 -9.43
C ASP A 297 1.60 -5.67 -8.39
N HIS A 298 2.29 -6.75 -8.84
CA HIS A 298 3.05 -7.63 -7.94
C HIS A 298 4.20 -6.88 -7.27
N ALA A 299 4.93 -6.06 -8.03
CA ALA A 299 5.99 -5.20 -7.53
C ALA A 299 5.49 -4.24 -6.44
N ARG A 300 4.30 -3.67 -6.65
CA ARG A 300 3.65 -2.77 -5.68
C ARG A 300 3.31 -3.50 -4.38
N VAL A 301 2.80 -4.73 -4.46
CA VAL A 301 2.50 -5.57 -3.27
C VAL A 301 3.79 -5.86 -2.49
N MET A 302 4.85 -6.31 -3.18
CA MET A 302 6.15 -6.60 -2.53
C MET A 302 6.73 -5.37 -1.85
N ARG A 303 6.76 -4.23 -2.54
CA ARG A 303 7.29 -2.96 -2.00
C ARG A 303 6.61 -2.57 -0.69
N ARG A 304 5.27 -2.67 -0.62
CA ARG A 304 4.51 -2.38 0.60
C ARG A 304 4.88 -3.29 1.77
N LEU A 305 5.07 -4.57 1.50
CA LEU A 305 5.44 -5.54 2.54
C LEU A 305 6.86 -5.34 3.05
N MET A 306 7.80 -5.02 2.17
CA MET A 306 9.21 -4.82 2.51
C MET A 306 9.52 -3.42 3.04
N LEU A 307 8.56 -2.45 2.98
CA LEU A 307 8.83 -1.03 3.21
C LEU A 307 10.02 -0.55 2.37
N ASP A 308 10.00 -0.87 1.07
CA ASP A 308 11.05 -0.55 0.12
C ASP A 308 11.05 0.94 -0.20
N ASP A 309 11.77 1.71 0.59
CA ASP A 309 11.93 3.16 0.50
C ASP A 309 13.41 3.57 0.39
N GLN A 310 13.69 4.87 0.35
CA GLN A 310 15.06 5.38 0.26
C GLN A 310 15.94 5.04 1.48
N ALA A 311 15.34 4.71 2.61
CA ALA A 311 16.05 4.38 3.85
C ALA A 311 16.20 2.87 4.09
N PHE A 312 15.42 2.06 3.38
CA PHE A 312 15.38 0.62 3.54
C PHE A 312 15.43 -0.06 2.16
N HIS A 313 16.47 -0.85 1.94
CA HIS A 313 16.67 -1.59 0.70
C HIS A 313 16.34 -3.07 0.95
N GLY A 314 15.16 -3.51 0.52
CA GLY A 314 14.80 -4.92 0.48
C GLY A 314 15.51 -5.66 -0.65
N GLU A 315 15.46 -7.01 -0.62
CA GLU A 315 15.96 -7.86 -1.67
C GLU A 315 14.83 -8.62 -2.35
N VAL A 316 14.73 -8.54 -3.68
CA VAL A 316 13.84 -9.38 -4.49
C VAL A 316 14.69 -10.33 -5.30
N ILE A 317 14.57 -11.62 -5.05
CA ILE A 317 15.36 -12.67 -5.69
C ILE A 317 14.44 -13.46 -6.61
N PHE A 318 14.71 -13.43 -7.91
CA PHE A 318 14.04 -14.27 -8.88
C PHE A 318 14.82 -15.57 -9.07
N THR A 319 14.11 -16.69 -8.98
CA THR A 319 14.68 -17.96 -9.44
C THR A 319 14.13 -18.20 -10.84
N PHE A 320 15.03 -18.41 -11.79
CA PHE A 320 14.67 -18.76 -13.16
C PHE A 320 15.29 -20.10 -13.50
N ASP A 321 14.55 -20.90 -14.28
CA ASP A 321 15.14 -22.03 -14.97
C ASP A 321 16.26 -21.51 -15.86
N GLY A 322 17.43 -22.15 -15.85
CA GLY A 322 18.62 -21.68 -16.57
C GLY A 322 18.49 -21.70 -18.11
N ASP A 323 17.27 -21.87 -18.62
CA ASP A 323 16.94 -21.91 -20.03
C ASP A 323 16.76 -20.53 -20.67
N GLU A 324 16.62 -20.48 -22.00
CA GLU A 324 16.36 -19.23 -22.74
C GLU A 324 15.05 -18.52 -22.33
N ALA A 325 14.05 -19.26 -21.83
CA ALA A 325 12.78 -18.66 -21.41
C ALA A 325 12.95 -17.91 -20.10
N GLY A 326 13.68 -18.50 -19.13
CA GLY A 326 14.08 -17.86 -17.88
C GLY A 326 14.95 -16.62 -18.12
N GLN A 327 15.91 -16.68 -19.06
CA GLN A 327 16.72 -15.54 -19.45
C GLN A 327 15.87 -14.39 -20.02
N ARG A 328 14.90 -14.70 -20.90
CA ARG A 328 13.96 -13.69 -21.42
C ARG A 328 13.06 -13.11 -20.33
N ALA A 329 12.65 -13.92 -19.36
CA ALA A 329 11.87 -13.46 -18.21
C ALA A 329 12.70 -12.50 -17.34
N ALA A 330 13.96 -12.79 -17.08
CA ALA A 330 14.90 -11.94 -16.36
C ALA A 330 15.09 -10.58 -17.07
N LEU A 331 15.30 -10.58 -18.39
CA LEU A 331 15.41 -9.35 -19.19
C LEU A 331 14.15 -8.50 -19.15
N LYS A 332 12.98 -9.14 -19.19
CA LYS A 332 11.69 -8.45 -19.06
C LYS A 332 11.51 -7.84 -17.67
N THR A 333 11.92 -8.57 -16.64
CA THR A 333 11.88 -8.10 -15.24
C THR A 333 12.81 -6.91 -15.05
N PHE A 334 14.00 -6.92 -15.66
CA PHE A 334 14.94 -5.80 -15.62
C PHE A 334 14.34 -4.50 -16.16
N SER A 335 13.52 -4.55 -17.21
CA SER A 335 12.84 -3.36 -17.74
C SER A 335 11.81 -2.77 -16.75
N GLY A 336 11.24 -3.61 -15.87
CA GLY A 336 10.34 -3.23 -14.78
C GLY A 336 11.04 -2.86 -13.47
N ASP A 337 12.34 -3.17 -13.32
CA ASP A 337 13.12 -2.98 -12.08
C ASP A 337 13.21 -1.52 -11.61
N GLN A 338 13.00 -0.56 -12.51
CA GLN A 338 12.95 0.87 -12.17
C GLN A 338 11.89 1.23 -11.12
N GLN A 339 10.96 0.33 -10.84
CA GLN A 339 9.91 0.53 -9.84
C GLN A 339 10.33 0.12 -8.43
N PHE A 340 11.37 -0.76 -8.31
CA PHE A 340 11.93 -1.12 -7.03
C PHE A 340 13.08 -0.19 -6.66
N VAL A 341 13.10 0.27 -5.41
CA VAL A 341 14.30 0.78 -4.74
C VAL A 341 15.08 -0.41 -4.18
N ALA A 342 14.39 -1.53 -3.90
CA ALA A 342 14.96 -2.80 -3.50
C ALA A 342 16.02 -3.30 -4.49
N GLN A 343 17.01 -4.00 -3.99
CA GLN A 343 18.00 -4.67 -4.83
C GLN A 343 17.36 -5.91 -5.45
N THR A 344 17.45 -6.02 -6.76
CA THR A 344 16.93 -7.16 -7.52
C THR A 344 18.06 -8.12 -7.86
N TYR A 345 17.84 -9.38 -7.54
CA TYR A 345 18.81 -10.48 -7.74
C TYR A 345 18.20 -11.60 -8.56
N VAL A 346 19.07 -12.43 -9.11
CA VAL A 346 18.72 -13.67 -9.80
C VAL A 346 19.48 -14.82 -9.13
N ALA A 347 18.79 -15.90 -8.86
CA ALA A 347 19.35 -17.17 -8.48
C ALA A 347 19.11 -18.16 -9.63
N VAL A 348 20.18 -18.62 -10.29
CA VAL A 348 20.12 -19.52 -11.44
C VAL A 348 20.74 -20.84 -11.06
N GLU A 349 20.00 -21.93 -11.25
CA GLU A 349 20.54 -23.28 -11.10
C GLU A 349 21.25 -23.68 -12.41
N ALA A 350 22.51 -24.14 -12.29
CA ALA A 350 23.39 -24.33 -13.44
C ALA A 350 22.93 -25.45 -14.42
N ARG A 351 22.11 -26.39 -13.95
CA ARG A 351 21.59 -27.53 -14.76
C ARG A 351 20.15 -27.29 -15.22
N GLY A 352 19.56 -26.12 -14.89
CA GLY A 352 18.20 -25.75 -15.28
C GLY A 352 17.10 -26.47 -14.47
N MET A 353 17.39 -26.88 -13.23
CA MET A 353 16.40 -27.48 -12.34
C MET A 353 15.60 -26.38 -11.63
N ASP A 354 14.29 -26.58 -11.53
CA ASP A 354 13.47 -25.77 -10.66
C ASP A 354 13.74 -26.08 -9.17
N PRO A 355 13.35 -25.22 -8.22
CA PRO A 355 13.58 -25.44 -6.78
C PRO A 355 13.00 -26.75 -6.26
N CYS A 356 11.91 -27.26 -6.84
CA CYS A 356 11.31 -28.52 -6.44
C CYS A 356 12.16 -29.72 -6.92
N ASP A 357 12.62 -29.73 -8.17
CA ASP A 357 13.49 -30.76 -8.71
C ASP A 357 14.85 -30.72 -8.03
N LEU A 358 15.42 -29.55 -7.75
CA LEU A 358 16.67 -29.39 -7.01
C LEU A 358 16.56 -29.97 -5.59
N ARG A 359 15.45 -29.69 -4.88
CA ARG A 359 15.22 -30.25 -3.53
C ARG A 359 15.16 -31.78 -3.56
N LEU A 360 14.49 -32.36 -4.56
CA LEU A 360 14.43 -33.82 -4.73
C LEU A 360 15.78 -34.45 -4.99
N ALA A 361 16.62 -33.80 -5.82
CA ALA A 361 17.90 -34.33 -6.21
C ALA A 361 18.98 -34.19 -5.12
N GLU A 362 19.01 -33.05 -4.41
CA GLU A 362 20.12 -32.66 -3.55
C GLU A 362 19.68 -32.21 -2.13
N GLY A 363 18.40 -32.18 -1.85
CA GLY A 363 17.85 -31.88 -0.53
C GLY A 363 17.69 -30.39 -0.23
N ASP A 364 17.20 -30.09 0.98
CA ASP A 364 16.83 -28.73 1.42
C ASP A 364 18.03 -27.76 1.44
N ALA A 365 19.25 -28.26 1.69
CA ALA A 365 20.44 -27.41 1.73
C ALA A 365 20.76 -26.80 0.36
N ALA A 366 20.55 -27.54 -0.74
CA ALA A 366 20.80 -27.06 -2.09
C ALA A 366 19.83 -25.89 -2.47
N VAL A 367 18.57 -25.96 -2.05
CA VAL A 367 17.62 -24.88 -2.28
C VAL A 367 18.02 -23.61 -1.53
N ARG A 368 18.48 -23.74 -0.29
CA ARG A 368 19.00 -22.58 0.47
C ARG A 368 20.26 -22.00 -0.17
N GLU A 369 21.17 -22.86 -0.65
CA GLU A 369 22.38 -22.42 -1.33
C GLU A 369 22.08 -21.73 -2.66
N LEU A 370 21.11 -22.23 -3.43
CA LEU A 370 20.63 -21.56 -4.64
C LEU A 370 20.24 -20.11 -4.36
N VAL A 371 19.41 -19.87 -3.33
CA VAL A 371 18.99 -18.52 -2.94
C VAL A 371 20.16 -17.71 -2.39
N ALA A 372 21.09 -18.33 -1.66
CA ALA A 372 22.26 -17.66 -1.10
C ALA A 372 23.27 -17.23 -2.19
N SER A 373 23.42 -18.03 -3.25
CA SER A 373 24.34 -17.77 -4.38
C SER A 373 23.82 -16.74 -5.39
N ARG A 374 22.70 -16.06 -5.07
CA ARG A 374 22.10 -15.02 -5.91
C ARG A 374 23.10 -13.96 -6.37
N ILE A 375 22.98 -13.54 -7.61
CA ILE A 375 23.75 -12.44 -8.20
C ILE A 375 22.84 -11.25 -8.52
N PRO A 376 23.37 -10.01 -8.53
CA PRO A 376 22.59 -8.86 -8.97
C PRO A 376 22.02 -9.05 -10.38
N LEU A 377 20.72 -8.75 -10.57
CA LEU A 377 20.05 -8.94 -11.86
C LEU A 377 20.79 -8.22 -13.01
N TYR A 378 21.31 -7.00 -12.77
CA TYR A 378 22.05 -6.27 -13.80
C TYR A 378 23.32 -7.00 -14.26
N ARG A 379 24.01 -7.75 -13.37
CA ARG A 379 25.18 -8.57 -13.73
C ARG A 379 24.78 -9.73 -14.64
N PHE A 380 23.70 -10.41 -14.28
CA PHE A 380 23.17 -11.49 -15.11
C PHE A 380 22.78 -11.00 -16.52
N VAL A 381 22.11 -9.84 -16.59
CA VAL A 381 21.75 -9.22 -17.86
C VAL A 381 22.98 -8.80 -18.66
N LEU A 382 24.01 -8.24 -17.99
CA LEU A 382 25.27 -7.86 -18.62
C LEU A 382 26.00 -9.08 -19.18
N ASP A 383 26.08 -10.19 -18.44
CA ASP A 383 26.71 -11.43 -18.88
C ASP A 383 26.04 -11.99 -20.13
N ASN A 384 24.71 -12.07 -20.13
CA ASN A 384 23.92 -12.50 -21.29
C ASN A 384 24.07 -11.58 -22.50
N MET A 385 24.23 -10.29 -22.26
CA MET A 385 24.42 -9.31 -23.32
C MET A 385 25.81 -9.45 -23.94
N LEU A 386 26.84 -9.53 -23.11
CA LEU A 386 28.23 -9.64 -23.57
C LEU A 386 28.54 -10.99 -24.24
N SER A 387 27.86 -12.08 -23.87
CA SER A 387 28.03 -13.38 -24.48
C SER A 387 27.69 -13.44 -25.98
N LYS A 388 26.99 -12.43 -26.52
CA LYS A 388 26.64 -12.32 -27.94
C LYS A 388 27.76 -11.74 -28.79
N TYR A 389 28.77 -11.15 -28.16
CA TYR A 389 29.86 -10.44 -28.82
C TYR A 389 31.17 -11.22 -28.72
N ASP A 390 31.94 -11.21 -29.82
CA ASP A 390 33.33 -11.63 -29.82
C ASP A 390 34.20 -10.44 -29.32
N LEU A 391 34.53 -10.47 -28.04
CA LEU A 391 35.28 -9.41 -27.37
C LEU A 391 36.77 -9.33 -27.80
N ASP A 392 37.28 -10.30 -28.56
CA ASP A 392 38.61 -10.24 -29.15
C ASP A 392 38.65 -9.30 -30.38
N ARG A 393 37.49 -9.04 -30.97
CA ARG A 393 37.34 -8.10 -32.09
C ARG A 393 37.08 -6.68 -31.62
N GLY A 394 37.88 -5.72 -32.11
CA GLY A 394 37.78 -4.32 -31.71
C GLY A 394 36.44 -3.65 -32.08
N ASP A 395 35.88 -4.01 -33.25
CA ASP A 395 34.55 -3.50 -33.71
C ASP A 395 33.45 -4.01 -32.78
N GLN A 396 33.44 -5.28 -32.44
CA GLN A 396 32.45 -5.88 -31.56
C GLN A 396 32.58 -5.41 -30.10
N ARG A 397 33.80 -5.12 -29.62
CA ARG A 397 33.97 -4.47 -28.32
C ARG A 397 33.28 -3.11 -28.23
N VAL A 398 33.39 -2.29 -29.28
CA VAL A 398 32.72 -0.98 -29.31
C VAL A 398 31.20 -1.14 -29.25
N ASP A 399 30.65 -2.10 -29.99
CA ASP A 399 29.21 -2.34 -29.98
C ASP A 399 28.74 -2.94 -28.65
N ALA A 400 29.52 -3.85 -28.05
CA ALA A 400 29.28 -4.37 -26.72
C ALA A 400 29.26 -3.26 -25.64
N VAL A 401 30.21 -2.30 -25.68
CA VAL A 401 30.21 -1.13 -24.79
C VAL A 401 28.95 -0.29 -24.98
N ARG A 402 28.57 -0.02 -26.23
CA ARG A 402 27.36 0.77 -26.54
C ARG A 402 26.10 0.11 -26.00
N GLU A 403 25.95 -1.20 -26.16
CA GLU A 403 24.80 -1.92 -25.64
C GLU A 403 24.83 -1.97 -24.10
N ALA A 404 25.97 -2.34 -23.49
CA ALA A 404 26.13 -2.46 -22.04
C ALA A 404 25.91 -1.13 -21.29
N VAL A 405 26.37 -0.01 -21.85
CA VAL A 405 26.13 1.33 -21.27
C VAL A 405 24.63 1.67 -21.17
N SER A 406 23.78 1.04 -21.99
CA SER A 406 22.33 1.23 -21.88
C SER A 406 21.77 0.73 -20.55
N LEU A 407 22.38 -0.31 -19.96
CA LEU A 407 22.00 -0.84 -18.64
C LEU A 407 22.27 0.20 -17.55
N ALA A 408 23.44 0.85 -17.61
CA ALA A 408 23.80 1.89 -16.63
C ALA A 408 22.81 3.07 -16.65
N SER A 409 22.24 3.40 -17.80
CA SER A 409 21.23 4.45 -17.94
C SER A 409 19.87 4.07 -17.33
N ALA A 410 19.62 2.79 -17.11
CA ALA A 410 18.40 2.28 -16.46
C ALA A 410 18.50 2.25 -14.93
N ILE A 411 19.70 2.34 -14.36
CA ILE A 411 19.92 2.31 -12.92
C ILE A 411 19.70 3.71 -12.33
N ARG A 412 18.84 3.81 -11.30
CA ARG A 412 18.52 5.09 -10.64
C ARG A 412 19.56 5.53 -9.60
N ASP A 413 20.19 4.56 -8.95
CA ASP A 413 21.21 4.82 -7.95
C ASP A 413 22.53 5.21 -8.62
N LYS A 414 22.82 6.51 -8.61
CA LYS A 414 24.03 7.07 -9.25
C LYS A 414 25.34 6.51 -8.68
N SER A 415 25.35 6.07 -7.43
CA SER A 415 26.54 5.46 -6.81
C SER A 415 26.88 4.11 -7.46
N LYS A 416 25.86 3.33 -7.81
CA LYS A 416 26.00 2.04 -8.49
C LYS A 416 26.33 2.18 -9.98
N VAL A 417 25.94 3.28 -10.61
CA VAL A 417 26.26 3.53 -12.03
C VAL A 417 27.77 3.54 -12.27
N ASP A 418 28.54 4.24 -11.44
CA ASP A 418 30.00 4.31 -11.62
C ASP A 418 30.68 2.95 -11.39
N GLU A 419 30.18 2.15 -10.46
CA GLU A 419 30.62 0.77 -10.24
C GLU A 419 30.34 -0.11 -11.47
N LEU A 420 29.10 -0.04 -12.00
CA LEU A 420 28.75 -0.79 -13.22
C LEU A 420 29.58 -0.36 -14.42
N LEU A 421 29.85 0.93 -14.62
CA LEU A 421 30.71 1.39 -15.72
C LEU A 421 32.14 0.83 -15.59
N ARG A 422 32.68 0.71 -14.38
CA ARG A 422 34.00 0.04 -14.16
C ARG A 422 33.92 -1.45 -14.46
N GLU A 423 32.84 -2.12 -14.07
CA GLU A 423 32.63 -3.54 -14.36
C GLU A 423 32.52 -3.78 -15.88
N ILE A 424 31.77 -2.95 -16.62
CA ILE A 424 31.68 -3.00 -18.08
C ILE A 424 33.08 -2.81 -18.69
N ALA A 425 33.84 -1.80 -18.25
CA ALA A 425 35.17 -1.52 -18.76
C ALA A 425 36.11 -2.71 -18.58
N GLY A 426 36.13 -3.33 -17.39
CA GLY A 426 36.95 -4.49 -17.08
C GLY A 426 36.58 -5.74 -17.90
N ARG A 427 35.27 -6.02 -18.05
CA ARG A 427 34.80 -7.21 -18.79
C ARG A 427 34.98 -7.11 -20.30
N VAL A 428 34.79 -5.93 -20.86
CA VAL A 428 34.97 -5.70 -22.31
C VAL A 428 36.43 -5.45 -22.69
N GLY A 429 37.29 -5.17 -21.70
CA GLY A 429 38.69 -4.84 -21.97
C GLY A 429 38.85 -3.46 -22.61
N SER A 430 38.02 -2.49 -22.20
CA SER A 430 38.01 -1.10 -22.69
C SER A 430 38.45 -0.12 -21.60
N ASP A 431 39.02 1.02 -21.99
CA ASP A 431 39.36 2.07 -21.05
C ASP A 431 38.10 2.65 -20.38
N ILE A 432 38.14 2.87 -19.05
CA ILE A 432 37.01 3.36 -18.27
C ILE A 432 36.52 4.75 -18.74
N GLU A 433 37.44 5.62 -19.20
CA GLU A 433 37.05 6.95 -19.69
C GLU A 433 36.31 6.88 -21.04
N GLN A 434 36.63 5.88 -21.88
CA GLN A 434 35.85 5.62 -23.11
C GLN A 434 34.43 5.19 -22.77
N VAL A 435 34.26 4.27 -21.79
CA VAL A 435 32.94 3.81 -21.32
C VAL A 435 32.14 4.96 -20.69
N ARG A 436 32.78 5.79 -19.87
CA ARG A 436 32.17 7.00 -19.31
C ARG A 436 31.78 8.02 -20.35
N ALA A 437 32.62 8.23 -21.38
CA ALA A 437 32.31 9.13 -22.50
C ALA A 437 31.09 8.67 -23.28
N GLU A 438 31.00 7.36 -23.56
CA GLU A 438 29.84 6.77 -24.23
C GLU A 438 28.54 6.90 -23.38
N HIS A 439 28.64 6.69 -22.07
CA HIS A 439 27.52 6.92 -21.16
C HIS A 439 27.05 8.37 -21.16
N ARG A 440 27.98 9.35 -21.09
CA ARG A 440 27.64 10.78 -21.16
C ARG A 440 27.03 11.15 -22.52
N ARG A 441 27.57 10.65 -23.63
CA ARG A 441 27.04 10.88 -24.98
C ARG A 441 25.58 10.42 -25.08
N ARG A 442 25.26 9.27 -24.53
CA ARG A 442 23.91 8.71 -24.55
C ARG A 442 22.93 9.45 -23.64
N ALA A 443 23.39 9.98 -22.51
CA ALA A 443 22.60 10.82 -21.62
C ALA A 443 22.19 12.15 -22.27
N THR A 444 23.04 12.70 -23.16
CA THR A 444 22.76 13.94 -23.90
C THR A 444 21.90 13.73 -25.16
N THR A 445 21.86 12.51 -25.70
CA THR A 445 21.09 12.16 -26.91
C THR A 445 19.70 11.60 -26.63
N LYS A 446 19.28 11.43 -25.37
CA LYS A 446 17.89 11.09 -25.04
C LYS A 446 17.00 12.28 -25.40
N PRO A 447 16.10 12.20 -26.41
CA PRO A 447 15.08 13.23 -26.58
C PRO A 447 14.25 13.25 -25.30
N ALA A 448 14.00 14.43 -24.76
CA ALA A 448 12.93 14.60 -23.79
C ALA A 448 11.71 13.89 -24.36
N ALA A 449 11.17 12.93 -23.63
CA ALA A 449 9.98 12.20 -24.03
C ALA A 449 8.94 13.22 -24.45
N ALA A 450 8.70 13.31 -25.76
CA ALA A 450 7.64 14.10 -26.31
C ALA A 450 6.32 13.50 -25.81
N THR A 451 5.73 14.15 -24.83
CA THR A 451 4.34 13.99 -24.50
C THR A 451 3.57 14.39 -25.76
N GLN A 452 3.09 13.42 -26.52
CA GLN A 452 2.10 13.67 -27.55
C GLN A 452 0.82 14.14 -26.86
N ALA A 453 0.71 15.43 -26.70
CA ALA A 453 -0.56 16.08 -26.45
C ALA A 453 -1.30 16.12 -27.77
N THR A 454 -2.29 15.26 -27.95
CA THR A 454 -3.36 15.50 -28.92
C THR A 454 -4.14 16.72 -28.46
N ALA A 455 -4.06 17.77 -29.27
CA ALA A 455 -4.78 19.01 -29.08
C ALA A 455 -6.27 18.79 -29.39
N GLU A 456 -7.13 19.01 -28.39
CA GLU A 456 -8.42 19.66 -28.57
C GLU A 456 -8.64 20.53 -27.32
N ALA A 457 -8.63 21.84 -27.56
CA ALA A 457 -8.81 22.85 -26.53
C ALA A 457 -10.29 23.13 -26.30
N PRO A 458 -10.76 23.12 -25.06
CA PRO A 458 -11.78 24.04 -24.61
C PRO A 458 -11.09 25.22 -23.91
N VAL A 459 -11.52 26.42 -24.28
CA VAL A 459 -11.14 27.69 -23.67
C VAL A 459 -11.40 27.60 -22.16
N ALA A 460 -10.34 27.43 -21.38
CA ALA A 460 -10.40 27.46 -19.92
C ALA A 460 -10.17 28.92 -19.47
N GLN A 461 -11.10 29.43 -18.70
CA GLN A 461 -10.91 30.61 -17.86
C GLN A 461 -9.70 30.39 -16.93
N PRO A 462 -8.88 31.40 -16.63
CA PRO A 462 -7.73 31.23 -15.76
C PRO A 462 -8.22 30.78 -14.38
N PRO A 463 -7.67 29.69 -13.80
CA PRO A 463 -8.00 29.31 -12.44
C PRO A 463 -7.46 30.40 -11.50
N SER A 464 -8.32 30.95 -10.66
CA SER A 464 -7.86 31.68 -9.48
C SER A 464 -6.90 30.77 -8.72
N GLN A 465 -5.63 31.17 -8.59
CA GLN A 465 -4.63 30.43 -7.84
C GLN A 465 -5.02 30.44 -6.36
N VAL A 466 -5.82 29.46 -5.94
CA VAL A 466 -6.03 29.18 -4.52
C VAL A 466 -4.70 28.62 -4.00
N VAL A 467 -4.00 29.42 -3.21
CA VAL A 467 -2.73 29.01 -2.62
C VAL A 467 -2.97 27.79 -1.75
N SER A 468 -2.25 26.69 -2.01
CA SER A 468 -2.40 25.43 -1.27
C SER A 468 -2.18 25.64 0.24
N PHE A 469 -3.03 25.06 1.08
CA PHE A 469 -2.85 25.07 2.54
C PHE A 469 -1.51 24.46 2.98
N GLY A 470 -0.89 23.61 2.15
CA GLY A 470 0.46 23.07 2.34
C GLY A 470 1.60 24.10 2.22
N ALA A 471 1.34 25.33 1.73
CA ALA A 471 2.36 26.35 1.56
C ALA A 471 3.01 26.77 2.91
N PRO A 472 4.30 27.15 2.91
CA PRO A 472 5.04 27.49 4.14
C PRO A 472 4.41 28.59 4.98
N GLN A 473 3.72 29.54 4.35
CA GLN A 473 3.05 30.66 5.01
C GLN A 473 1.90 30.27 5.95
N PHE A 474 1.32 29.05 5.79
CA PHE A 474 0.27 28.52 6.66
C PHE A 474 0.80 27.49 7.67
N ALA A 475 2.12 27.39 7.85
CA ALA A 475 2.72 26.39 8.74
C ALA A 475 2.21 26.51 10.18
N ASP A 476 2.11 27.70 10.71
CA ASP A 476 1.65 27.94 12.09
C ASP A 476 0.13 27.66 12.26
N GLU A 477 -0.69 27.96 11.25
CA GLU A 477 -2.12 27.58 11.24
C GLU A 477 -2.29 26.05 11.24
N ARG A 478 -1.45 25.32 10.48
CA ARG A 478 -1.48 23.84 10.47
C ARG A 478 -1.07 23.29 11.84
N GLU A 479 0.00 23.80 12.45
CA GLU A 479 0.43 23.34 13.76
C GLU A 479 -0.62 23.62 14.84
N ALA A 480 -1.27 24.78 14.80
CA ALA A 480 -2.37 25.10 15.72
C ALA A 480 -3.56 24.18 15.54
N LEU A 481 -4.00 23.91 14.31
CA LEU A 481 -5.08 22.94 14.03
C LEU A 481 -4.70 21.53 14.52
N LYS A 482 -3.45 21.09 14.31
CA LYS A 482 -2.98 19.79 14.84
C LYS A 482 -3.07 19.75 16.37
N ALA A 483 -2.65 20.81 17.05
CA ALA A 483 -2.72 20.90 18.51
C ALA A 483 -4.18 20.80 19.01
N ILE A 484 -5.09 21.53 18.38
CA ILE A 484 -6.52 21.55 18.72
C ILE A 484 -7.19 20.20 18.44
N VAL A 485 -6.88 19.58 17.31
CA VAL A 485 -7.50 18.30 16.90
C VAL A 485 -6.99 17.13 17.73
N GLN A 486 -5.69 17.10 18.03
CA GLN A 486 -5.06 15.97 18.72
C GLN A 486 -5.11 16.06 20.24
N TYR A 487 -5.12 17.29 20.79
CA TYR A 487 -5.07 17.56 22.24
C TYR A 487 -6.10 18.62 22.64
N PRO A 488 -7.41 18.41 22.33
CA PRO A 488 -8.43 19.43 22.55
C PRO A 488 -8.55 19.84 24.02
N HIS A 489 -8.36 18.91 24.97
CA HIS A 489 -8.42 19.20 26.41
C HIS A 489 -7.26 20.11 26.88
N LEU A 490 -6.08 20.05 26.24
CA LEU A 490 -4.96 20.95 26.51
C LEU A 490 -5.10 22.27 25.76
N ALA A 491 -5.65 22.23 24.54
CA ALA A 491 -5.88 23.42 23.73
C ALA A 491 -7.00 24.32 24.30
N ARG A 492 -7.96 23.74 25.03
CA ARG A 492 -9.12 24.43 25.60
C ARG A 492 -8.74 25.69 26.39
N GLU A 493 -7.72 25.63 27.23
CA GLU A 493 -7.28 26.72 28.08
C GLU A 493 -6.85 27.97 27.29
N HIS A 494 -6.48 27.79 26.02
CA HIS A 494 -5.99 28.83 25.13
C HIS A 494 -6.96 29.12 23.98
N ALA A 495 -8.00 28.30 23.80
CA ALA A 495 -8.91 28.38 22.68
C ALA A 495 -9.84 29.60 22.75
N ASP A 496 -10.21 30.03 23.96
CA ASP A 496 -11.06 31.20 24.17
C ASP A 496 -10.37 32.51 23.73
N GLU A 497 -9.05 32.49 23.58
CA GLU A 497 -8.25 33.64 23.13
C GLU A 497 -8.09 33.68 21.60
N LEU A 498 -8.51 32.65 20.86
CA LEU A 498 -8.47 32.59 19.39
C LEU A 498 -9.72 33.17 18.76
N ASP A 499 -9.54 33.92 17.68
CA ASP A 499 -10.63 34.46 16.87
C ASP A 499 -10.52 34.03 15.37
N ASP A 500 -11.52 34.39 14.57
CA ASP A 500 -11.58 34.06 13.14
C ASP A 500 -10.43 34.70 12.34
N ASN A 501 -9.75 35.73 12.86
CA ASN A 501 -8.65 36.41 12.19
C ASN A 501 -7.31 35.71 12.42
N ASP A 502 -7.23 34.80 13.39
CA ASP A 502 -6.03 34.02 13.63
C ASP A 502 -5.75 33.05 12.47
N PHE A 503 -6.80 32.60 11.80
CA PHE A 503 -6.72 31.78 10.62
C PHE A 503 -6.89 32.61 9.35
N THR A 504 -6.01 32.47 8.37
CA THR A 504 -6.04 33.23 7.12
C THR A 504 -6.50 32.37 5.93
N HIS A 505 -6.17 31.08 5.93
CA HIS A 505 -6.61 30.17 4.89
C HIS A 505 -8.10 29.81 5.05
N PHE A 506 -8.82 29.72 3.95
CA PHE A 506 -10.28 29.47 3.98
C PHE A 506 -10.65 28.14 4.64
N VAL A 507 -9.84 27.10 4.43
CA VAL A 507 -10.07 25.77 5.04
C VAL A 507 -9.86 25.82 6.56
N SER A 508 -8.81 26.47 7.05
CA SER A 508 -8.57 26.59 8.48
C SER A 508 -9.63 27.42 9.18
N LYS A 509 -10.11 28.52 8.55
CA LYS A 509 -11.27 29.27 9.03
C LYS A 509 -12.54 28.45 9.10
N TYR A 510 -12.78 27.65 8.06
CA TYR A 510 -13.95 26.77 8.01
C TYR A 510 -13.91 25.74 9.16
N LEU A 511 -12.78 25.06 9.34
CA LEU A 511 -12.59 24.10 10.44
C LEU A 511 -12.73 24.77 11.82
N TRP A 512 -12.13 25.95 12.00
CA TRP A 512 -12.20 26.69 13.25
C TRP A 512 -13.64 27.02 13.64
N LYS A 513 -14.50 27.46 12.72
CA LYS A 513 -15.93 27.71 12.97
C LYS A 513 -16.67 26.46 13.47
N HIS A 514 -16.36 25.29 12.94
CA HIS A 514 -16.96 24.05 13.41
C HIS A 514 -16.45 23.69 14.82
N ILE A 515 -15.16 23.87 15.07
CA ILE A 515 -14.53 23.63 16.37
C ILE A 515 -15.11 24.56 17.45
N GLN A 516 -15.31 25.84 17.15
CA GLN A 516 -15.93 26.81 18.08
C GLN A 516 -17.34 26.38 18.51
N GLY A 517 -18.12 25.75 17.61
CA GLY A 517 -19.47 25.27 17.88
C GLY A 517 -19.54 24.00 18.74
N MET A 518 -18.40 23.38 19.05
CA MET A 518 -18.34 22.12 19.78
C MET A 518 -18.16 22.30 21.28
N THR A 519 -18.67 21.35 22.06
CA THR A 519 -18.37 21.28 23.50
C THR A 519 -16.96 20.73 23.69
N TRP A 520 -16.06 21.55 24.24
CA TRP A 520 -14.67 21.18 24.48
C TRP A 520 -14.55 20.15 25.61
N PRO A 521 -13.74 19.08 25.42
CA PRO A 521 -13.54 18.06 26.45
C PRO A 521 -12.66 18.58 27.59
N THR A 522 -12.91 18.07 28.80
CA THR A 522 -12.12 18.37 30.01
C THR A 522 -10.96 17.40 30.24
N GLY A 523 -10.88 16.33 29.44
CA GLY A 523 -9.85 15.29 29.47
C GLY A 523 -9.69 14.65 28.10
N PRO A 524 -8.81 13.64 27.95
CA PRO A 524 -8.69 12.88 26.70
C PRO A 524 -10.04 12.33 26.25
N ASP A 525 -10.46 12.64 25.03
CA ASP A 525 -11.76 12.26 24.45
C ASP A 525 -11.56 11.63 23.07
N THR A 526 -11.77 10.33 22.97
CA THR A 526 -11.67 9.55 21.74
C THR A 526 -12.79 9.89 20.73
N ASN A 527 -13.91 10.47 21.21
CA ASN A 527 -15.05 10.84 20.37
C ASN A 527 -14.95 12.29 19.83
N TRP A 528 -13.95 13.06 20.23
CA TRP A 528 -13.77 14.43 19.77
C TRP A 528 -13.61 14.53 18.26
N LEU A 529 -12.64 13.80 17.70
CA LEU A 529 -12.37 13.80 16.26
C LEU A 529 -13.54 13.23 15.43
N PRO A 530 -14.17 12.11 15.79
CA PRO A 530 -15.36 11.63 15.11
C PRO A 530 -16.48 12.67 15.04
N ARG A 531 -16.82 13.33 16.14
CA ARG A 531 -17.85 14.38 16.18
C ARG A 531 -17.49 15.58 15.28
N LEU A 532 -16.23 16.01 15.31
CA LEU A 532 -15.76 17.08 14.43
C LEU A 532 -15.84 16.64 12.95
N ALA A 533 -15.42 15.43 12.62
CA ALA A 533 -15.47 14.92 11.25
C ALA A 533 -16.90 14.79 10.71
N GLU A 534 -17.86 14.45 11.55
CA GLU A 534 -19.29 14.41 11.19
C GLU A 534 -19.87 15.81 10.89
N SER A 535 -19.40 16.83 11.58
CA SER A 535 -19.85 18.22 11.37
C SER A 535 -19.28 18.86 10.10
N VAL A 536 -18.15 18.36 9.61
CA VAL A 536 -17.44 18.91 8.44
C VAL A 536 -17.96 18.25 7.16
N HIS A 537 -18.47 19.06 6.22
CA HIS A 537 -19.05 18.56 4.95
C HIS A 537 -18.16 18.83 3.73
N ASP A 538 -17.27 19.82 3.81
CA ASP A 538 -16.33 20.19 2.73
C ASP A 538 -15.20 19.17 2.59
N ASP A 539 -14.95 18.70 1.37
CA ASP A 539 -13.96 17.63 1.11
C ASP A 539 -12.51 18.09 1.31
N ASP A 540 -12.20 19.37 1.07
CA ASP A 540 -10.86 19.92 1.32
C ASP A 540 -10.64 20.04 2.83
N ALA A 541 -11.65 20.47 3.58
CA ALA A 541 -11.61 20.55 5.03
C ALA A 541 -11.49 19.15 5.67
N LYS A 542 -12.19 18.14 5.15
CA LYS A 542 -12.03 16.74 5.60
C LYS A 542 -10.60 16.22 5.38
N ARG A 543 -9.99 16.54 4.23
CA ARG A 543 -8.60 16.18 3.97
C ARG A 543 -7.64 16.85 4.96
N VAL A 544 -7.81 18.15 5.19
CA VAL A 544 -7.00 18.89 6.16
C VAL A 544 -7.19 18.36 7.59
N LEU A 545 -8.42 18.05 7.97
CA LEU A 545 -8.72 17.45 9.27
C LEU A 545 -8.05 16.10 9.46
N SER A 546 -8.09 15.23 8.44
CA SER A 546 -7.41 13.93 8.46
C SER A 546 -5.89 14.08 8.61
N VAL A 547 -5.28 15.05 7.91
CA VAL A 547 -3.87 15.38 8.07
C VAL A 547 -3.58 15.85 9.48
N ALA A 548 -4.34 16.81 10.00
CA ALA A 548 -4.16 17.38 11.33
C ALA A 548 -4.30 16.32 12.44
N ALA A 549 -5.15 15.30 12.23
CA ALA A 549 -5.35 14.21 13.18
C ALA A 549 -4.15 13.25 13.29
N VAL A 550 -3.42 13.03 12.18
CA VAL A 550 -2.42 11.95 12.08
C VAL A 550 -0.97 12.47 12.08
N GLU A 551 -0.74 13.66 11.53
CA GLU A 551 0.61 14.23 11.47
C GLU A 551 1.16 14.50 12.88
N PRO A 552 2.34 13.91 13.23
CA PRO A 552 2.87 14.04 14.59
C PRO A 552 3.25 15.47 14.91
N MET A 553 2.90 15.93 16.11
CA MET A 553 3.47 17.15 16.68
C MET A 553 4.90 16.87 17.18
N ARG A 554 5.78 17.85 17.05
CA ARG A 554 7.18 17.77 17.58
C ARG A 554 7.19 17.97 19.10
N ALA A 555 6.48 17.09 19.82
CA ALA A 555 6.39 17.12 21.27
C ALA A 555 6.85 15.78 21.87
N ARG A 556 7.51 15.82 23.03
CA ARG A 556 7.73 14.65 23.89
C ARG A 556 6.54 14.56 24.85
N GLU A 557 6.18 13.38 25.32
CA GLU A 557 5.05 13.19 26.25
C GLU A 557 5.16 14.10 27.50
N SER A 558 6.40 14.33 27.98
CA SER A 558 6.66 15.16 29.15
C SER A 558 6.44 16.67 28.97
N ASN A 559 6.28 17.15 27.72
CA ASN A 559 6.15 18.58 27.43
C ASN A 559 4.99 18.93 26.48
N THR A 560 4.04 18.00 26.26
CA THR A 560 2.96 18.17 25.29
C THR A 560 2.09 19.41 25.60
N ALA A 561 1.74 19.65 26.86
CA ALA A 561 0.95 20.82 27.25
C ALA A 561 1.66 22.13 26.91
N ALA A 562 2.95 22.24 27.22
CA ALA A 562 3.75 23.43 26.90
C ALA A 562 3.87 23.66 25.38
N VAL A 563 4.00 22.58 24.60
CA VAL A 563 4.05 22.67 23.13
C VAL A 563 2.71 23.12 22.56
N VAL A 564 1.58 22.57 23.04
CA VAL A 564 0.23 23.00 22.63
C VAL A 564 0.02 24.48 22.91
N ALA A 565 0.34 24.94 24.12
CA ALA A 565 0.27 26.35 24.49
C ALA A 565 1.15 27.24 23.59
N SER A 566 2.40 26.84 23.38
CA SER A 566 3.36 27.58 22.56
C SER A 566 2.90 27.75 21.11
N VAL A 567 2.32 26.70 20.51
CA VAL A 567 1.84 26.74 19.12
C VAL A 567 0.65 27.67 18.97
N ILE A 568 -0.31 27.66 19.92
CA ILE A 568 -1.47 28.54 19.90
C ILE A 568 -1.04 30.00 20.11
N LEU A 569 -0.18 30.26 21.09
CA LEU A 569 0.37 31.60 21.35
C LEU A 569 1.12 32.15 20.13
N ARG A 570 1.87 31.30 19.43
CA ARG A 570 2.57 31.68 18.20
C ARG A 570 1.62 32.10 17.09
N LEU A 571 0.50 31.40 16.90
CA LEU A 571 -0.55 31.80 15.94
C LEU A 571 -1.10 33.19 16.28
N GLN A 572 -1.41 33.44 17.54
CA GLN A 572 -1.88 34.76 18.03
C GLN A 572 -0.84 35.86 17.81
N MET A 573 0.45 35.57 18.07
CA MET A 573 1.54 36.51 17.80
C MET A 573 1.61 36.89 16.32
N LEU A 574 1.42 35.94 15.40
CA LEU A 574 1.40 36.21 13.96
C LEU A 574 0.24 37.11 13.57
N THR A 575 -0.94 36.88 14.13
CA THR A 575 -2.12 37.73 13.90
C THR A 575 -1.87 39.15 14.41
N CYS A 576 -1.37 39.27 15.64
CA CYS A 576 -1.02 40.56 16.22
C CYS A 576 0.02 41.29 15.36
N GLY A 577 1.07 40.59 14.89
CA GLY A 577 2.07 41.14 13.98
C GLY A 577 1.49 41.61 12.64
N ARG A 578 0.54 40.88 12.05
CA ARG A 578 -0.18 41.33 10.84
C ARG A 578 -0.96 42.62 11.07
N ARG A 579 -1.71 42.70 12.19
CA ARG A 579 -2.46 43.90 12.57
C ARG A 579 -1.54 45.09 12.84
N ILE A 580 -0.42 44.91 13.54
CA ILE A 580 0.58 45.95 13.74
C ILE A 580 1.09 46.49 12.40
N THR A 581 1.40 45.60 11.45
CA THR A 581 1.86 45.99 10.10
C THR A 581 0.81 46.77 9.34
N GLU A 582 -0.46 46.35 9.41
CA GLU A 582 -1.56 47.04 8.78
C GLU A 582 -1.81 48.42 9.35
N VAL A 583 -1.84 48.53 10.70
CA VAL A 583 -2.03 49.83 11.37
C VAL A 583 -0.88 50.78 11.10
N LYS A 584 0.38 50.29 11.12
CA LYS A 584 1.59 51.07 10.74
C LYS A 584 1.49 51.61 9.30
N SER A 585 1.05 50.75 8.37
CA SER A 585 0.88 51.14 6.97
C SER A 585 -0.25 52.20 6.80
N LYS A 586 -1.34 52.11 7.57
CA LYS A 586 -2.38 53.12 7.58
C LYS A 586 -1.92 54.44 8.17
N LEU A 587 -1.17 54.40 9.30
CA LEU A 587 -0.60 55.59 9.94
C LEU A 587 0.37 56.32 9.00
N GLN A 588 1.21 55.65 8.27
CA GLN A 588 2.15 56.26 7.32
C GLN A 588 1.44 57.02 6.19
N ARG A 589 0.23 56.62 5.82
CA ARG A 589 -0.59 57.26 4.75
C ARG A 589 -1.57 58.27 5.25
N THR A 590 -1.72 58.43 6.57
CA THR A 590 -2.67 59.37 7.18
C THR A 590 -1.99 60.65 7.58
N ASN A 591 -2.48 61.80 7.12
CA ASN A 591 -1.93 63.09 7.50
C ASN A 591 -2.28 63.42 8.99
N PRO A 592 -1.31 63.55 9.88
CA PRO A 592 -1.57 63.71 11.30
C PRO A 592 -2.19 65.09 11.67
N ILE A 593 -2.15 66.06 10.76
CA ILE A 593 -2.71 67.39 10.99
C ILE A 593 -4.18 67.45 10.48
N GLU A 594 -4.44 66.97 9.27
CA GLU A 594 -5.74 67.02 8.63
C GLU A 594 -6.70 65.95 9.18
N GLN A 595 -6.18 64.82 9.69
CA GLN A 595 -6.94 63.67 10.16
C GLN A 595 -6.52 63.30 11.60
N ALA A 596 -6.33 64.29 12.47
CA ALA A 596 -5.76 64.13 13.82
C ALA A 596 -6.50 63.09 14.68
N GLU A 597 -7.84 63.08 14.68
CA GLU A 597 -8.63 62.10 15.46
C GLU A 597 -8.40 60.66 14.97
N SER A 598 -8.39 60.44 13.67
CA SER A 598 -8.16 59.12 13.09
C SER A 598 -6.72 58.62 13.34
N TYR A 599 -5.76 59.55 13.22
CA TYR A 599 -4.35 59.27 13.49
C TYR A 599 -4.13 58.91 14.98
N ASN A 600 -4.67 59.65 15.93
CA ASN A 600 -4.53 59.41 17.37
C ASN A 600 -5.19 58.09 17.77
N ARG A 601 -6.35 57.74 17.20
CA ARG A 601 -7.02 56.46 17.45
C ARG A 601 -6.18 55.28 16.95
N MET A 602 -5.67 55.36 15.73
CA MET A 602 -4.82 54.31 15.17
C MET A 602 -3.47 54.23 15.92
N PHE A 603 -2.92 55.33 16.40
CA PHE A 603 -1.71 55.34 17.21
C PHE A 603 -1.93 54.68 18.58
N GLY A 604 -3.09 54.93 19.21
CA GLY A 604 -3.50 54.24 20.44
C GLY A 604 -3.66 52.72 20.21
N GLU A 605 -4.28 52.33 19.09
CA GLU A 605 -4.43 50.94 18.70
C GLU A 605 -3.06 50.26 18.48
N LEU A 606 -2.13 50.94 17.83
CA LEU A 606 -0.76 50.43 17.63
C LEU A 606 -0.05 50.16 18.94
N ILE A 607 -0.12 51.09 19.91
CA ILE A 607 0.49 50.91 21.23
C ILE A 607 -0.10 49.69 21.94
N ALA A 608 -1.44 49.54 21.92
CA ALA A 608 -2.10 48.41 22.53
C ALA A 608 -1.71 47.08 21.90
N LEU A 609 -1.63 47.02 20.56
CA LEU A 609 -1.18 45.83 19.82
C LEU A 609 0.28 45.48 20.09
N GLU A 610 1.17 46.48 20.16
CA GLU A 610 2.58 46.22 20.48
C GLU A 610 2.76 45.72 21.93
N GLN A 611 1.95 46.19 22.86
CA GLN A 611 1.91 45.67 24.22
C GLN A 611 1.39 44.25 24.28
N GLN A 612 0.28 43.96 23.57
CA GLN A 612 -0.28 42.61 23.45
C GLN A 612 0.78 41.65 22.85
N PHE A 613 1.45 42.05 21.78
CA PHE A 613 2.49 41.25 21.16
C PHE A 613 3.65 40.90 22.14
N ARG A 614 4.08 41.84 22.96
CA ARG A 614 5.09 41.60 24.00
C ARG A 614 4.59 40.58 25.03
N THR A 615 3.37 40.76 25.52
CA THR A 615 2.75 39.82 26.48
C THR A 615 2.66 38.40 25.92
N LEU A 616 2.18 38.23 24.68
CA LEU A 616 2.11 36.93 24.01
C LEU A 616 3.50 36.30 23.85
N ARG A 617 4.50 37.09 23.49
CA ARG A 617 5.89 36.64 23.35
C ARG A 617 6.44 36.15 24.68
N ASP A 618 6.25 36.92 25.75
CA ASP A 618 6.77 36.58 27.08
C ASP A 618 6.08 35.33 27.64
N ARG A 619 4.76 35.15 27.41
CA ARG A 619 4.03 33.91 27.70
C ARG A 619 4.55 32.72 26.87
N SER A 620 4.91 32.92 25.61
CA SER A 620 5.44 31.86 24.74
C SER A 620 6.84 31.38 25.15
N LEU A 621 7.60 32.19 25.85
CA LEU A 621 8.94 31.89 26.35
C LEU A 621 8.94 31.28 27.76
N GLY A 622 7.75 31.04 28.36
CA GLY A 622 7.61 30.44 29.68
C GLY A 622 7.84 31.43 30.83
N GLY A 623 7.71 32.72 30.56
CA GLY A 623 7.73 33.75 31.60
C GLY A 623 6.38 33.82 32.33
N ASP A 624 6.33 33.48 33.61
CA ASP A 624 5.22 33.86 34.49
C ASP A 624 5.04 35.37 34.44
N VAL A 625 3.88 35.85 33.99
CA VAL A 625 3.51 37.27 34.12
C VAL A 625 3.06 37.47 35.56
N PRO A 626 3.69 38.37 36.36
CA PRO A 626 3.12 38.73 37.63
C PRO A 626 1.77 39.42 37.43
N SER A 627 0.78 38.95 38.16
CA SER A 627 -0.60 39.44 38.23
C SER A 627 -0.72 40.92 38.53
#